data_cf5ccd69073b7553c43054c094fced2a
#
_entry.id   cf5ccd69073b7553c43054c094fced2a
#
_cell.length_a   1.000
_cell.length_b   1.000
_cell.length_c   1.000
_cell.angle_alpha   90.00
_cell.angle_beta   90.00
_cell.angle_gamma   90.00
#
_symmetry.space_group_name_H-M   'P 1'
#
loop_
_entity.id
_entity.type
_entity.pdbx_description
1 polymer ?
#
loop_
_entity_poly.entity_id
_entity_poly.type
_entity_poly.pdbx_seq_one_letter_code
_entity_poly.pdbx_strand_id
1 'polypeptide(L)'
;NKNRYRVIYSQARGMFVAVAEVVKSRTKTAGQSIANGATELEGEDDVSNITYKKLNPLNFSIIGLLGAVIYTIPISSIGNTQIIADKTAPTSQQATILNTSNGITQVNIQTPSAGGVSRNTYKQFDVGQEGAILNNSRNNVQTQIGGWVQGNPWLAKGEAKVILNEVNSSNPSQLKGYLEVAGKSAQVVI
;
A
#
# COMPACT_ATOMS: atom_id res chain seq x y z
N ASN A 1 18.24 17.53 -0.90
CA ASN A 1 17.94 16.51 0.12
C ASN A 1 17.58 15.21 -0.60
N LYS A 2 18.53 14.27 -0.62
CA LYS A 2 18.30 12.94 -1.20
C LYS A 2 17.55 12.12 -0.16
N ASN A 3 16.26 11.89 -0.36
CA ASN A 3 15.49 10.93 0.43
C ASN A 3 16.02 9.54 0.12
N ARG A 4 16.78 8.96 1.04
CA ARG A 4 17.29 7.60 0.93
C ARG A 4 16.29 6.65 1.59
N TYR A 5 15.84 5.67 0.82
CA TYR A 5 15.05 4.56 1.32
C TYR A 5 15.90 3.30 1.33
N ARG A 6 15.78 2.50 2.36
CA ARG A 6 16.41 1.19 2.48
C ARG A 6 15.32 0.12 2.44
N VAL A 7 15.51 -0.89 1.61
CA VAL A 7 14.61 -2.05 1.57
C VAL A 7 15.09 -3.06 2.60
N ILE A 8 14.23 -3.43 3.54
CA ILE A 8 14.51 -4.44 4.56
C ILE A 8 13.50 -5.58 4.45
N TYR A 9 13.95 -6.80 4.74
CA TYR A 9 13.05 -7.95 4.83
C TYR A 9 12.34 -7.95 6.17
N SER A 10 11.00 -7.92 6.15
CA SER A 10 10.18 -8.03 7.36
C SER A 10 9.80 -9.49 7.61
N GLN A 11 10.41 -10.12 8.61
CA GLN A 11 10.06 -11.50 9.00
C GLN A 11 8.60 -11.64 9.45
N ALA A 12 8.03 -10.61 10.08
CA ALA A 12 6.65 -10.63 10.52
C ALA A 12 5.64 -10.64 9.37
N ARG A 13 6.05 -10.18 8.17
CA ARG A 13 5.20 -10.10 6.97
C ARG A 13 5.69 -10.99 5.83
N GLY A 14 6.84 -11.64 5.97
CA GLY A 14 7.43 -12.51 4.97
C GLY A 14 7.84 -11.80 3.67
N MET A 15 8.07 -10.46 3.69
CA MET A 15 8.31 -9.69 2.47
C MET A 15 9.32 -8.55 2.70
N PHE A 16 9.86 -8.04 1.59
CA PHE A 16 10.69 -6.84 1.62
C PHE A 16 9.83 -5.58 1.73
N VAL A 17 10.22 -4.68 2.64
CA VAL A 17 9.54 -3.41 2.91
C VAL A 17 10.52 -2.26 2.70
N ALA A 18 10.13 -1.25 1.93
CA ALA A 18 10.88 -0.01 1.83
C ALA A 18 10.65 0.83 3.10
N VAL A 19 11.74 1.21 3.78
CA VAL A 19 11.67 2.07 4.96
C VAL A 19 12.54 3.30 4.74
N ALA A 20 12.04 4.46 5.17
CA ALA A 20 12.84 5.67 5.16
C ALA A 20 14.04 5.51 6.09
N GLU A 21 15.22 5.93 5.66
CA GLU A 21 16.48 5.78 6.41
C GLU A 21 16.47 6.52 7.77
N VAL A 22 15.47 7.38 7.97
CA VAL A 22 15.31 8.21 9.18
C VAL A 22 14.56 7.49 10.32
N VAL A 23 13.99 6.30 10.07
CA VAL A 23 13.25 5.55 11.08
C VAL A 23 14.24 4.76 11.94
N LYS A 24 14.54 5.27 13.13
CA LYS A 24 15.25 4.51 14.16
C LYS A 24 14.38 3.35 14.60
N SER A 25 14.87 2.11 14.46
CA SER A 25 14.18 0.94 15.00
C SER A 25 14.06 1.09 16.51
N ARG A 26 12.84 1.09 17.04
CA ARG A 26 12.61 0.92 18.46
C ARG A 26 12.83 -0.57 18.76
N THR A 27 13.96 -0.89 19.31
CA THR A 27 14.21 -2.20 19.93
C THR A 27 13.22 -2.34 21.08
N LYS A 28 12.34 -3.33 21.03
CA LYS A 28 11.52 -3.71 22.18
C LYS A 28 12.49 -4.21 23.25
N THR A 29 12.61 -3.46 24.34
CA THR A 29 13.22 -3.94 25.56
C THR A 29 12.39 -5.13 26.06
N ALA A 30 13.00 -6.30 26.18
CA ALA A 30 12.36 -7.46 26.78
C ALA A 30 12.05 -7.12 28.25
N GLY A 31 10.78 -7.27 28.64
CA GLY A 31 10.38 -7.27 30.04
C GLY A 31 9.57 -6.07 30.50
N GLN A 32 8.31 -6.00 30.08
CA GLN A 32 7.24 -5.52 30.95
C GLN A 32 5.94 -6.22 30.51
N SER A 33 5.63 -7.30 31.19
CA SER A 33 4.30 -7.86 31.24
C SER A 33 3.42 -6.90 32.05
N ILE A 34 2.51 -6.21 31.38
CA ILE A 34 1.44 -5.50 32.07
C ILE A 34 0.45 -6.59 32.46
N ALA A 35 0.42 -6.90 33.77
CA ALA A 35 -0.66 -7.68 34.36
C ALA A 35 -1.93 -6.87 34.21
N ASN A 36 -2.84 -7.29 33.34
CA ASN A 36 -4.20 -6.82 33.34
C ASN A 36 -4.87 -7.36 34.59
N GLY A 37 -5.10 -6.49 35.57
CA GLY A 37 -6.03 -6.76 36.66
C GLY A 37 -7.42 -6.96 36.08
N ALA A 38 -7.83 -8.22 36.00
CA ALA A 38 -9.23 -8.57 35.82
C ALA A 38 -9.96 -8.20 37.11
N THR A 39 -10.78 -7.18 37.08
CA THR A 39 -11.79 -6.97 38.10
C THR A 39 -12.97 -7.86 37.71
N GLU A 40 -13.07 -9.00 38.39
CA GLU A 40 -14.27 -9.81 38.39
C GLU A 40 -15.40 -8.94 39.00
N LEU A 41 -16.40 -8.62 38.19
CA LEU A 41 -17.73 -8.24 38.67
C LEU A 41 -18.61 -9.47 38.47
N GLU A 42 -18.70 -10.26 39.51
CA GLU A 42 -19.81 -11.19 39.68
C GLU A 42 -21.09 -10.38 39.83
N GLY A 43 -22.01 -10.58 38.94
CA GLY A 43 -23.36 -10.06 38.96
C GLY A 43 -24.21 -10.92 38.04
N GLU A 44 -24.69 -12.06 38.58
CA GLU A 44 -25.84 -12.78 38.04
C GLU A 44 -27.03 -11.86 38.13
N ASP A 45 -27.48 -11.30 37.01
CA ASP A 45 -28.81 -10.72 36.91
C ASP A 45 -29.60 -11.37 35.76
N ASP A 46 -30.58 -12.08 36.21
CA ASP A 46 -31.68 -12.77 35.59
C ASP A 46 -32.32 -11.97 34.44
N VAL A 47 -32.14 -12.47 33.19
CA VAL A 47 -32.63 -11.86 31.95
C VAL A 47 -34.13 -12.13 31.71
N SER A 48 -34.92 -12.34 32.74
CA SER A 48 -36.33 -12.75 32.55
C SER A 48 -37.40 -11.68 32.80
N ASN A 49 -37.06 -10.39 32.97
CA ASN A 49 -38.10 -9.36 33.19
C ASN A 49 -37.75 -7.99 32.54
N ILE A 50 -37.61 -7.94 31.21
CA ILE A 50 -37.69 -6.66 30.51
C ILE A 50 -39.16 -6.31 30.31
N THR A 51 -39.75 -5.65 31.31
CA THR A 51 -41.05 -5.03 31.17
C THR A 51 -40.92 -3.79 30.29
N TYR A 52 -41.36 -3.89 29.04
CA TYR A 52 -41.47 -2.72 28.16
C TYR A 52 -42.49 -1.75 28.72
N LYS A 53 -42.03 -0.70 29.39
CA LYS A 53 -42.91 0.41 29.78
C LYS A 53 -43.41 1.06 28.49
N LYS A 54 -44.74 0.97 28.28
CA LYS A 54 -45.43 1.61 27.15
C LYS A 54 -45.11 3.10 27.15
N LEU A 55 -44.27 3.55 26.24
CA LEU A 55 -43.88 4.95 26.09
C LEU A 55 -45.09 5.75 25.63
N ASN A 56 -45.40 6.84 26.33
CA ASN A 56 -46.50 7.74 26.02
C ASN A 56 -46.22 8.43 24.68
N PRO A 57 -47.20 8.53 23.76
CA PRO A 57 -46.97 9.10 22.39
C PRO A 57 -46.47 10.54 22.40
N LEU A 58 -46.66 11.27 23.52
CA LEU A 58 -46.14 12.64 23.67
C LEU A 58 -44.63 12.73 23.86
N ASN A 59 -43.95 11.66 24.25
CA ASN A 59 -42.49 11.65 24.42
C ASN A 59 -41.75 11.32 23.12
N PHE A 60 -42.45 10.89 22.07
CA PHE A 60 -41.81 10.55 20.79
C PHE A 60 -41.44 11.80 19.97
N SER A 61 -42.09 12.92 20.22
CA SER A 61 -41.81 14.17 19.51
C SER A 61 -40.53 14.89 19.92
N ILE A 62 -40.01 14.60 21.12
CA ILE A 62 -38.80 15.26 21.63
C ILE A 62 -37.52 14.53 21.20
N ILE A 63 -37.62 13.22 20.93
CA ILE A 63 -36.46 12.42 20.48
C ILE A 63 -36.15 12.65 18.99
N GLY A 64 -37.16 13.10 18.22
CA GLY A 64 -36.97 13.40 16.79
C GLY A 64 -36.18 14.66 16.48
N LEU A 65 -35.99 15.57 17.42
CA LEU A 65 -35.34 16.86 17.15
C LEU A 65 -33.86 16.91 17.61
N LEU A 66 -33.36 15.90 18.28
CA LEU A 66 -31.98 15.83 18.79
C LEU A 66 -31.05 14.86 18.05
N GLY A 67 -31.50 14.34 16.92
CA GLY A 67 -30.87 13.15 16.34
C GLY A 67 -30.26 13.26 14.97
N ALA A 68 -29.97 14.43 14.44
CA ALA A 68 -29.18 14.51 13.20
C ALA A 68 -27.83 15.22 13.43
N VAL A 69 -27.06 14.75 14.39
CA VAL A 69 -25.61 14.90 14.28
C VAL A 69 -25.19 13.92 13.20
N ILE A 70 -25.19 14.37 11.96
CA ILE A 70 -24.52 13.67 10.88
C ILE A 70 -23.05 13.70 11.26
N TYR A 71 -22.58 12.64 11.89
CA TYR A 71 -21.15 12.36 11.96
C TYR A 71 -20.68 12.19 10.50
N THR A 72 -20.29 13.27 9.88
CA THR A 72 -19.46 13.18 8.68
C THR A 72 -18.12 12.62 9.14
N ILE A 73 -18.04 11.29 9.17
CA ILE A 73 -16.73 10.63 9.24
C ILE A 73 -15.99 11.16 8.01
N PRO A 74 -14.87 11.87 8.16
CA PRO A 74 -14.06 12.19 7.01
C PRO A 74 -13.71 10.85 6.37
N ILE A 75 -14.29 10.55 5.22
CA ILE A 75 -13.81 9.47 4.37
C ILE A 75 -12.43 9.96 3.98
N SER A 76 -11.42 9.54 4.75
CA SER A 76 -10.04 9.69 4.33
C SER A 76 -9.98 9.06 2.96
N SER A 77 -9.80 9.87 1.93
CA SER A 77 -9.63 9.36 0.58
C SER A 77 -8.47 8.38 0.65
N ILE A 78 -8.79 7.09 0.60
CA ILE A 78 -7.80 6.03 0.43
C ILE A 78 -7.15 6.38 -0.89
N GLY A 79 -5.94 6.93 -0.84
CA GLY A 79 -5.24 7.36 -2.04
C GLY A 79 -5.02 6.14 -2.91
N ASN A 80 -5.74 6.07 -4.04
CA ASN A 80 -5.57 5.02 -5.02
C ASN A 80 -4.17 5.12 -5.62
N THR A 81 -3.63 3.97 -6.05
CA THR A 81 -2.39 3.94 -6.81
C THR A 81 -2.56 4.74 -8.10
N GLN A 82 -1.68 5.71 -8.31
CA GLN A 82 -1.66 6.52 -9.52
C GLN A 82 -0.24 6.59 -10.07
N ILE A 83 0.03 5.75 -11.08
CA ILE A 83 1.31 5.71 -11.77
C ILE A 83 1.08 6.13 -13.22
N ILE A 84 1.70 7.23 -13.62
CA ILE A 84 1.54 7.83 -14.96
C ILE A 84 2.92 7.98 -15.59
N ALA A 85 3.17 7.22 -16.67
CA ALA A 85 4.41 7.34 -17.43
C ALA A 85 4.52 8.73 -18.08
N ASP A 86 5.73 9.31 -18.09
CA ASP A 86 5.98 10.57 -18.76
C ASP A 86 6.09 10.34 -20.28
N LYS A 87 5.07 10.73 -21.01
CA LYS A 87 5.03 10.61 -22.48
C LYS A 87 5.96 11.58 -23.21
N THR A 88 6.51 12.56 -22.49
CA THR A 88 7.50 13.51 -23.04
C THR A 88 8.93 13.00 -22.90
N ALA A 89 9.16 11.99 -22.05
CA ALA A 89 10.45 11.33 -21.91
C ALA A 89 10.81 10.51 -23.16
N PRO A 90 12.08 10.17 -23.38
CA PRO A 90 12.48 9.25 -24.44
C PRO A 90 11.72 7.93 -24.37
N THR A 91 11.33 7.37 -25.51
CA THR A 91 10.52 6.13 -25.58
C THR A 91 11.15 4.97 -24.79
N SER A 92 12.48 4.89 -24.76
CA SER A 92 13.24 3.90 -23.98
C SER A 92 13.14 4.08 -22.46
N GLN A 93 12.45 5.13 -21.98
CA GLN A 93 12.25 5.42 -20.56
C GLN A 93 10.75 5.46 -20.21
N GLN A 94 9.86 5.27 -21.17
CA GLN A 94 8.41 5.26 -20.96
C GLN A 94 7.95 3.87 -20.57
N ALA A 95 7.83 3.59 -19.27
CA ALA A 95 7.29 2.33 -18.79
C ALA A 95 5.85 2.09 -19.29
N THR A 96 5.49 0.82 -19.48
CA THR A 96 4.12 0.44 -19.84
C THR A 96 3.33 0.16 -18.58
N ILE A 97 2.25 0.91 -18.38
CA ILE A 97 1.36 0.75 -17.22
C ILE A 97 0.19 -0.12 -17.62
N LEU A 98 -0.06 -1.17 -16.84
CA LEU A 98 -1.11 -2.16 -17.03
C LEU A 98 -1.83 -2.38 -15.70
N ASN A 99 -2.95 -3.10 -15.74
CA ASN A 99 -3.60 -3.64 -14.56
C ASN A 99 -3.59 -5.17 -14.63
N THR A 100 -3.36 -5.80 -13.49
CA THR A 100 -3.51 -7.25 -13.33
C THR A 100 -5.00 -7.64 -13.36
N SER A 101 -5.28 -8.93 -13.43
CA SER A 101 -6.66 -9.44 -13.47
C SER A 101 -7.48 -9.06 -12.22
N ASN A 102 -6.84 -8.85 -11.08
CA ASN A 102 -7.46 -8.40 -9.84
C ASN A 102 -7.35 -6.88 -9.61
N GLY A 103 -6.99 -6.10 -10.64
CA GLY A 103 -7.01 -4.64 -10.61
C GLY A 103 -5.78 -3.95 -10.03
N ILE A 104 -4.73 -4.71 -9.64
CA ILE A 104 -3.49 -4.10 -9.12
C ILE A 104 -2.70 -3.47 -10.27
N THR A 105 -2.21 -2.25 -10.06
CA THR A 105 -1.37 -1.56 -11.05
C THR A 105 -0.05 -2.28 -11.25
N GLN A 106 0.25 -2.63 -12.49
CA GLN A 106 1.48 -3.27 -12.93
C GLN A 106 2.26 -2.35 -13.86
N VAL A 107 3.55 -2.24 -13.62
CA VAL A 107 4.50 -1.50 -14.45
C VAL A 107 5.43 -2.48 -15.14
N ASN A 108 5.33 -2.61 -16.46
CA ASN A 108 6.38 -3.25 -17.24
C ASN A 108 7.52 -2.25 -17.40
N ILE A 109 8.59 -2.48 -16.66
CA ILE A 109 9.79 -1.63 -16.69
C ILE A 109 10.47 -1.70 -18.06
N GLN A 110 11.20 -0.66 -18.40
CA GLN A 110 11.94 -0.57 -19.67
C GLN A 110 13.18 -1.47 -19.70
N THR A 111 13.66 -1.75 -20.93
CA THR A 111 14.87 -2.52 -21.17
C THR A 111 16.04 -1.99 -20.36
N PRO A 112 16.70 -2.82 -19.55
CA PRO A 112 17.88 -2.39 -18.81
C PRO A 112 19.07 -2.08 -19.73
N SER A 113 19.88 -1.13 -19.31
CA SER A 113 21.20 -0.86 -19.92
C SER A 113 22.13 -2.06 -19.74
N ALA A 114 23.30 -2.04 -20.40
CA ALA A 114 24.35 -3.04 -20.22
C ALA A 114 24.79 -3.18 -18.74
N GLY A 115 24.71 -2.10 -17.96
CA GLY A 115 24.97 -2.12 -16.51
C GLY A 115 23.83 -2.71 -15.67
N GLY A 116 22.71 -3.09 -16.29
CA GLY A 116 21.55 -3.65 -15.61
C GLY A 116 20.62 -2.63 -14.97
N VAL A 117 20.66 -1.37 -15.40
CA VAL A 117 19.78 -0.30 -14.91
C VAL A 117 18.61 -0.11 -15.86
N SER A 118 17.39 -0.37 -15.39
CA SER A 118 16.15 0.01 -16.08
C SER A 118 15.74 1.40 -15.61
N ARG A 119 15.77 2.38 -16.53
CA ARG A 119 15.36 3.76 -16.24
C ARG A 119 13.94 3.98 -16.74
N ASN A 120 13.07 4.44 -15.84
CA ASN A 120 11.66 4.68 -16.10
C ASN A 120 11.30 6.08 -15.63
N THR A 121 10.66 6.88 -16.48
CA THR A 121 10.30 8.26 -16.17
C THR A 121 8.79 8.41 -16.10
N TYR A 122 8.33 9.09 -15.06
CA TYR A 122 6.91 9.27 -14.76
C TYR A 122 6.58 10.74 -14.55
N LYS A 123 5.32 11.10 -14.84
CA LYS A 123 4.71 12.35 -14.37
C LYS A 123 4.19 12.23 -12.95
N GLN A 124 3.81 11.02 -12.54
CA GLN A 124 3.33 10.74 -11.19
C GLN A 124 3.64 9.29 -10.84
N PHE A 125 4.05 9.05 -9.59
CA PHE A 125 4.33 7.72 -9.09
C PHE A 125 3.84 7.59 -7.66
N ASP A 126 2.51 7.43 -7.50
CA ASP A 126 1.87 7.24 -6.21
C ASP A 126 1.41 5.78 -6.07
N VAL A 127 1.76 5.17 -4.95
CA VAL A 127 1.36 3.81 -4.60
C VAL A 127 0.38 3.88 -3.45
N GLY A 128 -0.87 3.52 -3.71
CA GLY A 128 -1.95 3.42 -2.73
C GLY A 128 -1.83 2.18 -1.84
N GLN A 129 -2.80 1.98 -0.97
CA GLN A 129 -2.77 0.85 -0.02
C GLN A 129 -2.84 -0.51 -0.70
N GLU A 130 -3.46 -0.59 -1.88
CA GLU A 130 -3.54 -1.78 -2.71
C GLU A 130 -2.18 -2.22 -3.28
N GLY A 131 -1.21 -1.30 -3.31
CA GLY A 131 0.14 -1.56 -3.79
C GLY A 131 0.30 -1.40 -5.30
N ALA A 132 1.49 -1.73 -5.79
CA ALA A 132 1.84 -1.78 -7.21
C ALA A 132 2.91 -2.82 -7.47
N ILE A 133 3.03 -3.25 -8.73
CA ILE A 133 3.98 -4.27 -9.17
C ILE A 133 4.94 -3.67 -10.20
N LEU A 134 6.24 -3.79 -9.96
CA LEU A 134 7.28 -3.55 -10.97
C LEU A 134 7.65 -4.89 -11.61
N ASN A 135 7.27 -5.10 -12.85
CA ASN A 135 7.48 -6.37 -13.54
C ASN A 135 8.92 -6.49 -14.08
N ASN A 136 9.75 -7.19 -13.31
CA ASN A 136 11.13 -7.54 -13.65
C ASN A 136 11.28 -9.03 -13.98
N SER A 137 10.28 -9.61 -14.66
CA SER A 137 10.29 -11.00 -15.08
C SER A 137 10.22 -11.13 -16.60
N ARG A 138 11.06 -11.97 -17.18
CA ARG A 138 11.00 -12.34 -18.62
C ARG A 138 9.92 -13.36 -18.89
N ASN A 139 9.55 -14.14 -17.88
CA ASN A 139 8.57 -15.22 -17.98
C ASN A 139 7.31 -14.85 -17.18
N ASN A 140 6.23 -15.58 -17.44
CA ASN A 140 5.06 -15.50 -16.60
C ASN A 140 5.44 -15.88 -15.16
N VAL A 141 4.99 -15.11 -14.19
CA VAL A 141 5.33 -15.31 -12.77
C VAL A 141 4.13 -15.01 -11.90
N GLN A 142 4.01 -15.74 -10.83
CA GLN A 142 3.04 -15.45 -9.80
C GLN A 142 3.57 -14.37 -8.85
N THR A 143 2.76 -13.35 -8.61
CA THR A 143 3.03 -12.26 -7.68
C THR A 143 2.21 -12.43 -6.42
N GLN A 144 2.59 -11.73 -5.35
CA GLN A 144 1.89 -11.82 -4.07
C GLN A 144 0.59 -11.01 -4.09
N ILE A 145 0.60 -9.83 -4.73
CA ILE A 145 -0.55 -8.91 -4.69
C ILE A 145 -1.38 -8.92 -5.98
N GLY A 146 -0.80 -9.26 -7.13
CA GLY A 146 -1.47 -9.18 -8.44
C GLY A 146 -1.82 -10.52 -9.08
N GLY A 147 -1.53 -11.64 -8.40
CA GLY A 147 -1.71 -12.97 -8.99
C GLY A 147 -0.69 -13.26 -10.11
N TRP A 148 -1.10 -13.99 -11.14
CA TRP A 148 -0.25 -14.29 -12.29
C TRP A 148 -0.10 -13.08 -13.20
N VAL A 149 1.16 -12.73 -13.51
CA VAL A 149 1.49 -11.67 -14.47
C VAL A 149 2.30 -12.23 -15.63
N GLN A 150 2.08 -11.70 -16.81
CA GLN A 150 2.82 -12.10 -18.01
C GLN A 150 4.25 -11.56 -17.97
N GLY A 151 5.16 -12.28 -18.64
CA GLY A 151 6.53 -11.82 -18.82
C GLY A 151 6.57 -10.45 -19.47
N ASN A 152 7.50 -9.61 -19.02
CA ASN A 152 7.71 -8.27 -19.55
C ASN A 152 8.46 -8.33 -20.89
N PRO A 153 7.85 -7.92 -22.01
CA PRO A 153 8.47 -8.01 -23.34
C PRO A 153 9.71 -7.14 -23.49
N TRP A 154 9.87 -6.11 -22.67
CA TRP A 154 11.03 -5.21 -22.71
C TRP A 154 12.29 -5.85 -22.14
N LEU A 155 12.19 -6.99 -21.48
CA LEU A 155 13.31 -7.68 -20.82
C LEU A 155 13.96 -8.77 -21.68
N ALA A 156 13.82 -8.72 -23.00
CA ALA A 156 14.39 -9.73 -23.90
C ALA A 156 15.92 -9.90 -23.70
N LYS A 157 16.65 -8.85 -23.32
CA LYS A 157 18.08 -8.87 -23.06
C LYS A 157 18.48 -9.20 -21.62
N GLY A 158 17.52 -9.39 -20.73
CA GLY A 158 17.74 -9.71 -19.32
C GLY A 158 16.94 -8.84 -18.37
N GLU A 159 16.86 -9.28 -17.13
CA GLU A 159 16.21 -8.55 -16.05
C GLU A 159 17.11 -7.46 -15.49
N ALA A 160 16.47 -6.42 -14.91
CA ALA A 160 17.19 -5.33 -14.29
C ALA A 160 17.83 -5.76 -12.94
N LYS A 161 18.98 -5.19 -12.63
CA LYS A 161 19.61 -5.21 -11.30
C LYS A 161 19.15 -4.01 -10.47
N VAL A 162 18.90 -2.89 -11.15
CA VAL A 162 18.41 -1.64 -10.57
C VAL A 162 17.23 -1.15 -11.41
N ILE A 163 16.14 -0.83 -10.75
CA ILE A 163 14.97 -0.17 -11.34
C ILE A 163 14.96 1.26 -10.83
N LEU A 164 15.33 2.19 -11.72
CA LEU A 164 15.34 3.61 -11.44
C LEU A 164 14.02 4.22 -11.94
N ASN A 165 13.21 4.74 -11.01
CA ASN A 165 11.97 5.43 -11.30
C ASN A 165 12.17 6.92 -11.04
N GLU A 166 12.22 7.70 -12.10
CA GLU A 166 12.37 9.15 -12.02
C GLU A 166 11.01 9.81 -12.16
N VAL A 167 10.66 10.67 -11.23
CA VAL A 167 9.41 11.42 -11.27
C VAL A 167 9.69 12.85 -11.70
N ASN A 168 9.24 13.18 -12.92
CA ASN A 168 9.39 14.51 -13.51
C ASN A 168 8.18 15.38 -13.21
N SER A 169 8.01 15.72 -11.92
CA SER A 169 6.88 16.48 -11.41
C SER A 169 7.32 17.28 -10.18
N SER A 170 6.63 18.38 -9.91
CA SER A 170 6.79 19.14 -8.67
C SER A 170 6.10 18.48 -7.47
N ASN A 171 5.21 17.51 -7.71
CA ASN A 171 4.49 16.81 -6.66
C ASN A 171 5.32 15.62 -6.16
N PRO A 172 5.58 15.52 -4.85
CA PRO A 172 6.30 14.38 -4.29
C PRO A 172 5.47 13.11 -4.41
N SER A 173 6.14 11.99 -4.74
CA SER A 173 5.51 10.67 -4.77
C SER A 173 5.05 10.23 -3.38
N GLN A 174 3.90 9.58 -3.33
CA GLN A 174 3.33 9.02 -2.11
C GLN A 174 3.40 7.49 -2.16
N LEU A 175 4.12 6.88 -1.21
CA LEU A 175 4.24 5.43 -1.09
C LEU A 175 3.49 4.98 0.16
N LYS A 176 2.21 4.65 0.02
CA LYS A 176 1.30 4.26 1.11
C LYS A 176 1.07 2.75 1.17
N GLY A 177 1.42 2.02 0.12
CA GLY A 177 1.22 0.59 -0.03
C GLY A 177 2.49 -0.16 -0.40
N TYR A 178 2.32 -1.41 -0.79
CA TYR A 178 3.42 -2.28 -1.17
C TYR A 178 3.87 -2.00 -2.59
N LEU A 179 5.19 -2.03 -2.80
CA LEU A 179 5.78 -2.06 -4.11
C LEU A 179 6.49 -3.40 -4.29
N GLU A 180 5.87 -4.30 -5.06
CA GLU A 180 6.40 -5.63 -5.34
C GLU A 180 7.27 -5.60 -6.61
N VAL A 181 8.41 -6.28 -6.57
CA VAL A 181 9.20 -6.57 -7.77
C VAL A 181 8.91 -8.00 -8.19
N ALA A 182 8.18 -8.16 -9.30
CA ALA A 182 7.87 -9.47 -9.86
C ALA A 182 9.07 -10.07 -10.58
N GLY A 183 9.30 -11.36 -10.38
CA GLY A 183 10.41 -12.09 -11.00
C GLY A 183 11.73 -11.91 -10.27
N LYS A 184 12.77 -11.49 -11.00
CA LYS A 184 14.10 -11.33 -10.41
C LYS A 184 14.18 -10.10 -9.51
N SER A 185 14.72 -10.28 -8.31
CA SER A 185 14.92 -9.17 -7.38
C SER A 185 15.83 -8.09 -7.96
N ALA A 186 15.49 -6.82 -7.68
CA ALA A 186 16.25 -5.66 -8.10
C ALA A 186 16.24 -4.59 -7.00
N GLN A 187 17.26 -3.73 -7.02
CA GLN A 187 17.23 -2.52 -6.21
C GLN A 187 16.23 -1.53 -6.83
N VAL A 188 15.30 -1.01 -6.05
CA VAL A 188 14.33 0.00 -6.50
C VAL A 188 14.75 1.37 -5.98
N VAL A 189 14.81 2.35 -6.87
CA VAL A 189 15.10 3.75 -6.57
C VAL A 189 13.94 4.59 -7.11
N ILE A 190 13.42 5.50 -6.29
CA ILE A 190 12.35 6.44 -6.64
C ILE A 190 12.79 7.84 -6.23
#